data_a7a0feaff73713fa4ca6080cadc04ccc
#
_entry.id   a7a0feaff73713fa4ca6080cadc04ccc
#
_cell.length_a   1.000
_cell.length_b   1.000
_cell.length_c   1.000
_cell.angle_alpha   90.00
_cell.angle_beta   90.00
_cell.angle_gamma   90.00
#
_symmetry.space_group_name_H-M   'P 1'
#
loop_
_entity.id
_entity.type
_entity.pdbx_description
1 polymer ?
#
loop_
_entity_poly.entity_id
_entity_poly.type
_entity_poly.pdbx_seq_one_letter_code
_entity_poly.pdbx_strand_id
1 'polypeptide(L)'
;LHPTSRPLTAFTIPGKGQHQWTVAPMGLLGSPASFQRLVETALKGVLNVIVYIDDLLVHTKTHEEHLNILSQVFNRLEKHNLKINLKKCFFGSQNVAYLGFRLTPKGIIPGSDKLKAVGQTPPPATVKEVRQFLGLCNFFRTHVKSFALVSSPLTALTRKDSPWKRGPLPKEAYQAYRELQSILCSEPVVAYPRSDRQYALITDAACGDEKNPGGLGAILTQIDEKGQFYVIAYASRKLAKHEKNYT
;
A
#
# COMPACT_ATOMS: atom_id res chain seq x y z
N LEU A 1 -11.36 -26.26 11.22
CA LEU A 1 -10.48 -27.09 10.39
C LEU A 1 -11.17 -28.39 10.00
N HIS A 2 -10.89 -28.87 8.78
CA HIS A 2 -11.33 -30.21 8.37
C HIS A 2 -10.78 -31.27 9.33
N PRO A 3 -11.55 -32.29 9.75
CA PRO A 3 -11.11 -33.31 10.73
C PRO A 3 -9.76 -33.93 10.41
N THR A 4 -9.49 -34.25 9.13
CA THR A 4 -8.21 -34.85 8.70
C THR A 4 -7.00 -33.90 8.82
N SER A 5 -7.23 -32.60 8.90
CA SER A 5 -6.16 -31.60 9.03
C SER A 5 -5.89 -31.19 10.48
N ARG A 6 -6.76 -31.55 11.43
CA ARG A 6 -6.59 -31.18 12.83
C ARG A 6 -5.31 -31.75 13.46
N PRO A 7 -4.92 -33.02 13.23
CA PRO A 7 -3.70 -33.57 13.79
C PRO A 7 -2.42 -32.81 13.40
N LEU A 8 -2.42 -32.16 12.21
CA LEU A 8 -1.29 -31.32 11.75
C LEU A 8 -1.07 -30.06 12.61
N THR A 9 -2.08 -29.70 13.43
CA THR A 9 -2.01 -28.55 14.34
C THR A 9 -1.76 -28.94 15.78
N ALA A 10 -1.35 -30.19 16.02
CA ALA A 10 -1.13 -30.71 17.36
C ALA A 10 0.02 -29.96 18.06
N PHE A 11 -0.20 -29.67 19.36
CA PHE A 11 0.77 -29.06 20.23
C PHE A 11 0.65 -29.66 21.64
N THR A 12 1.71 -29.59 22.38
CA THR A 12 1.76 -30.17 23.76
C THR A 12 1.76 -29.06 24.80
N ILE A 13 0.87 -29.18 25.79
CA ILE A 13 0.86 -28.32 26.96
C ILE A 13 1.50 -29.11 28.12
N PRO A 14 2.58 -28.61 28.73
CA PRO A 14 3.18 -29.29 29.90
C PRO A 14 2.14 -29.55 30.98
N GLY A 15 2.06 -30.81 31.46
CA GLY A 15 1.11 -31.25 32.47
C GLY A 15 -0.34 -31.45 32.00
N LYS A 16 -0.68 -31.13 30.73
CA LYS A 16 -2.05 -31.28 30.18
C LYS A 16 -2.12 -32.19 28.95
N GLY A 17 -0.98 -32.68 28.46
CA GLY A 17 -0.93 -33.58 27.31
C GLY A 17 -1.00 -32.87 25.96
N GLN A 18 -1.36 -33.62 24.92
CA GLN A 18 -1.41 -33.19 23.57
C GLN A 18 -2.81 -32.64 23.17
N HIS A 19 -2.85 -31.51 22.52
CA HIS A 19 -4.05 -30.83 22.04
C HIS A 19 -3.95 -30.56 20.55
N GLN A 20 -5.09 -30.35 19.90
CA GLN A 20 -5.18 -29.92 18.48
C GLN A 20 -6.27 -28.86 18.29
N TRP A 21 -6.12 -28.06 17.27
CA TRP A 21 -7.11 -27.04 16.97
C TRP A 21 -8.33 -27.60 16.21
N THR A 22 -9.52 -27.27 16.67
CA THR A 22 -10.78 -27.58 15.96
C THR A 22 -11.17 -26.48 14.98
N VAL A 23 -10.75 -25.24 15.24
CA VAL A 23 -10.92 -24.06 14.40
C VAL A 23 -9.60 -23.63 13.75
N ALA A 24 -9.61 -22.74 12.78
CA ALA A 24 -8.38 -22.22 12.18
C ALA A 24 -7.63 -21.33 13.19
N PRO A 25 -6.45 -21.74 13.68
CA PRO A 25 -5.64 -20.91 14.56
C PRO A 25 -4.93 -19.80 13.76
N MET A 26 -4.46 -18.78 14.49
CA MET A 26 -3.55 -17.78 13.92
C MET A 26 -2.23 -18.43 13.51
N GLY A 27 -1.61 -17.92 12.45
CA GLY A 27 -0.30 -18.39 11.97
C GLY A 27 -0.34 -19.48 10.91
N LEU A 28 -1.48 -20.05 10.57
CA LEU A 28 -1.59 -20.93 9.40
C LEU A 28 -1.53 -20.12 8.11
N LEU A 29 -0.70 -20.53 7.17
CA LEU A 29 -0.47 -19.84 5.88
C LEU A 29 -1.77 -19.61 5.08
N GLY A 30 -2.72 -20.56 5.12
CA GLY A 30 -3.98 -20.48 4.39
C GLY A 30 -5.11 -19.73 5.12
N SER A 31 -4.96 -19.39 6.42
CA SER A 31 -6.03 -18.78 7.21
C SER A 31 -6.48 -17.41 6.68
N PRO A 32 -5.57 -16.47 6.32
CA PRO A 32 -5.99 -15.16 5.79
C PRO A 32 -6.81 -15.27 4.50
N ALA A 33 -6.37 -16.11 3.54
CA ALA A 33 -7.09 -16.32 2.29
C ALA A 33 -8.45 -17.00 2.49
N SER A 34 -8.55 -17.92 3.46
CA SER A 34 -9.81 -18.58 3.80
C SER A 34 -10.78 -17.62 4.46
N PHE A 35 -10.29 -16.74 5.34
CA PHE A 35 -11.09 -15.72 5.99
C PHE A 35 -11.57 -14.66 4.99
N GLN A 36 -10.70 -14.20 4.08
CA GLN A 36 -11.08 -13.31 2.98
C GLN A 36 -12.26 -13.87 2.18
N ARG A 37 -12.16 -15.13 1.73
CA ARG A 37 -13.26 -15.78 0.98
C ARG A 37 -14.54 -15.90 1.79
N LEU A 38 -14.46 -16.17 3.10
CA LEU A 38 -15.61 -16.23 3.97
C LEU A 38 -16.34 -14.89 4.03
N VAL A 39 -15.61 -13.80 4.26
CA VAL A 39 -16.20 -12.46 4.36
C VAL A 39 -16.72 -11.98 3.02
N GLU A 40 -16.01 -12.21 1.91
CA GLU A 40 -16.51 -11.92 0.55
C GLU A 40 -17.80 -12.68 0.22
N THR A 41 -17.88 -13.94 0.64
CA THR A 41 -19.11 -14.76 0.46
C THR A 41 -20.26 -14.21 1.31
N ALA A 42 -20.00 -13.85 2.55
CA ALA A 42 -20.99 -13.27 3.45
C ALA A 42 -21.55 -11.96 2.90
N LEU A 43 -20.69 -11.10 2.35
CA LEU A 43 -21.05 -9.77 1.84
C LEU A 43 -21.38 -9.75 0.34
N LYS A 44 -21.45 -10.91 -0.32
CA LYS A 44 -21.76 -11.00 -1.75
C LYS A 44 -23.07 -10.29 -2.09
N GLY A 45 -23.01 -9.35 -3.05
CA GLY A 45 -24.16 -8.56 -3.50
C GLY A 45 -24.43 -7.29 -2.67
N VAL A 46 -23.71 -7.04 -1.60
CA VAL A 46 -23.72 -5.74 -0.92
C VAL A 46 -22.78 -4.79 -1.67
N LEU A 47 -23.33 -3.71 -2.22
CA LEU A 47 -22.55 -2.71 -2.97
C LEU A 47 -21.80 -1.76 -2.02
N ASN A 48 -20.80 -1.07 -2.56
CA ASN A 48 -20.04 -0.03 -1.84
C ASN A 48 -19.32 -0.53 -0.58
N VAL A 49 -18.94 -1.81 -0.57
CA VAL A 49 -18.16 -2.43 0.50
C VAL A 49 -16.89 -3.04 -0.08
N ILE A 50 -15.75 -2.68 0.49
CA ILE A 50 -14.45 -3.26 0.16
C ILE A 50 -14.01 -4.13 1.33
N VAL A 51 -13.58 -5.35 1.03
CA VAL A 51 -13.12 -6.34 2.01
C VAL A 51 -11.62 -6.55 1.84
N TYR A 52 -10.88 -6.43 2.91
CA TYR A 52 -9.46 -6.81 2.95
C TYR A 52 -9.16 -7.53 4.26
N ILE A 53 -9.18 -8.86 4.20
CA ILE A 53 -9.01 -9.77 5.34
C ILE A 53 -10.02 -9.44 6.45
N ASP A 54 -9.58 -8.79 7.53
CA ASP A 54 -10.37 -8.38 8.69
C ASP A 54 -10.86 -6.92 8.63
N ASP A 55 -10.39 -6.14 7.64
CA ASP A 55 -10.77 -4.75 7.45
C ASP A 55 -11.94 -4.64 6.43
N LEU A 56 -13.01 -3.95 6.83
CA LEU A 56 -14.14 -3.61 5.97
C LEU A 56 -14.19 -2.10 5.78
N LEU A 57 -14.27 -1.65 4.54
CA LEU A 57 -14.49 -0.25 4.20
C LEU A 57 -15.84 -0.09 3.50
N VAL A 58 -16.74 0.67 4.12
CA VAL A 58 -18.03 1.07 3.53
C VAL A 58 -17.90 2.49 3.04
N HIS A 59 -18.18 2.74 1.76
CA HIS A 59 -18.08 4.07 1.16
C HIS A 59 -19.39 4.44 0.46
N THR A 60 -19.89 5.63 0.69
CA THR A 60 -21.18 6.11 0.16
C THR A 60 -21.13 7.62 -0.08
N LYS A 61 -22.06 8.12 -0.88
CA LYS A 61 -22.14 9.55 -1.19
C LYS A 61 -23.02 10.31 -0.17
N THR A 62 -24.02 9.65 0.39
CA THR A 62 -24.98 10.26 1.31
C THR A 62 -25.01 9.51 2.64
N HIS A 63 -25.46 10.20 3.69
CA HIS A 63 -25.63 9.61 5.02
C HIS A 63 -26.71 8.52 5.03
N GLU A 64 -27.82 8.73 4.33
CA GLU A 64 -28.90 7.75 4.24
C GLU A 64 -28.45 6.46 3.57
N GLU A 65 -27.77 6.56 2.42
CA GLU A 65 -27.16 5.41 1.76
C GLU A 65 -26.19 4.69 2.70
N HIS A 66 -25.40 5.44 3.48
CA HIS A 66 -24.44 4.87 4.42
C HIS A 66 -25.13 4.01 5.49
N LEU A 67 -26.18 4.52 6.10
CA LEU A 67 -26.95 3.78 7.10
C LEU A 67 -27.58 2.52 6.51
N ASN A 68 -28.13 2.59 5.30
CA ASN A 68 -28.72 1.45 4.62
C ASN A 68 -27.66 0.35 4.34
N ILE A 69 -26.49 0.74 3.81
CA ILE A 69 -25.41 -0.23 3.54
C ILE A 69 -24.86 -0.83 4.84
N LEU A 70 -24.68 -0.02 5.90
CA LEU A 70 -24.26 -0.54 7.21
C LEU A 70 -25.25 -1.55 7.76
N SER A 71 -26.56 -1.30 7.65
CA SER A 71 -27.60 -2.26 8.08
C SER A 71 -27.49 -3.58 7.31
N GLN A 72 -27.28 -3.52 5.98
CA GLN A 72 -27.09 -4.72 5.18
C GLN A 72 -25.82 -5.48 5.61
N VAL A 73 -24.70 -4.78 5.81
CA VAL A 73 -23.43 -5.38 6.27
C VAL A 73 -23.63 -6.07 7.61
N PHE A 74 -24.25 -5.42 8.60
CA PHE A 74 -24.44 -6.01 9.92
C PHE A 74 -25.33 -7.25 9.87
N ASN A 75 -26.45 -7.19 9.15
CA ASN A 75 -27.36 -8.35 8.96
C ASN A 75 -26.65 -9.54 8.29
N ARG A 76 -25.75 -9.27 7.32
CA ARG A 76 -24.97 -10.31 6.66
C ARG A 76 -23.91 -10.93 7.57
N LEU A 77 -23.18 -10.10 8.32
CA LEU A 77 -22.18 -10.59 9.27
C LEU A 77 -22.84 -11.43 10.37
N GLU A 78 -23.96 -10.99 10.93
CA GLU A 78 -24.75 -11.74 11.93
C GLU A 78 -25.20 -13.10 11.39
N LYS A 79 -25.78 -13.13 10.18
CA LYS A 79 -26.19 -14.37 9.51
C LYS A 79 -25.05 -15.38 9.34
N HIS A 80 -23.83 -14.91 9.17
CA HIS A 80 -22.63 -15.75 9.04
C HIS A 80 -21.88 -15.93 10.37
N ASN A 81 -22.46 -15.52 11.49
CA ASN A 81 -21.89 -15.59 12.83
C ASN A 81 -20.50 -14.91 12.95
N LEU A 82 -20.32 -13.81 12.21
CA LEU A 82 -19.14 -12.97 12.25
C LEU A 82 -19.35 -11.83 13.25
N LYS A 83 -18.35 -11.58 14.10
CA LYS A 83 -18.40 -10.57 15.16
C LYS A 83 -17.56 -9.36 14.80
N ILE A 84 -18.05 -8.18 15.19
CA ILE A 84 -17.38 -6.90 14.99
C ILE A 84 -16.80 -6.41 16.33
N ASN A 85 -15.61 -5.87 16.31
CA ASN A 85 -15.05 -5.15 17.44
C ASN A 85 -15.36 -3.66 17.34
N LEU A 86 -16.43 -3.21 17.99
CA LEU A 86 -16.90 -1.82 17.93
C LEU A 86 -15.84 -0.80 18.36
N LYS A 87 -14.92 -1.17 19.28
CA LYS A 87 -13.84 -0.27 19.72
C LYS A 87 -12.83 0.04 18.60
N LYS A 88 -12.77 -0.77 17.55
CA LYS A 88 -11.91 -0.57 16.38
C LYS A 88 -12.67 -0.03 15.17
N CYS A 89 -13.96 0.23 15.28
CA CYS A 89 -14.78 0.73 14.20
C CYS A 89 -14.84 2.26 14.20
N PHE A 90 -14.79 2.83 13.01
CA PHE A 90 -14.97 4.25 12.75
C PHE A 90 -16.14 4.42 11.80
N PHE A 91 -17.21 5.08 12.26
CA PHE A 91 -18.43 5.27 11.49
C PHE A 91 -18.61 6.74 11.08
N GLY A 92 -19.15 6.95 9.87
CA GLY A 92 -19.52 8.28 9.37
C GLY A 92 -18.34 9.25 9.23
N SER A 93 -17.11 8.76 9.10
CA SER A 93 -15.92 9.60 8.99
C SER A 93 -15.64 10.00 7.54
N GLN A 94 -15.32 11.28 7.30
CA GLN A 94 -14.86 11.76 6.00
C GLN A 94 -13.37 11.48 5.75
N ASN A 95 -12.62 11.15 6.81
CA ASN A 95 -11.19 10.86 6.74
C ASN A 95 -10.92 9.55 7.44
N VAL A 96 -10.57 8.52 6.69
CA VAL A 96 -10.40 7.15 7.18
C VAL A 96 -8.99 6.65 6.92
N ALA A 97 -8.34 6.13 7.96
CA ALA A 97 -7.10 5.37 7.81
C ALA A 97 -7.46 3.96 7.30
N TYR A 98 -6.93 3.57 6.15
CA TYR A 98 -7.18 2.27 5.53
C TYR A 98 -5.93 1.76 4.82
N LEU A 99 -5.48 0.56 5.16
CA LEU A 99 -4.33 -0.13 4.56
C LEU A 99 -3.05 0.71 4.47
N GLY A 100 -2.82 1.58 5.45
CA GLY A 100 -1.63 2.45 5.49
C GLY A 100 -1.73 3.72 4.66
N PHE A 101 -2.91 4.03 4.14
CA PHE A 101 -3.28 5.28 3.49
C PHE A 101 -4.33 6.02 4.33
N ARG A 102 -4.52 7.29 4.04
CA ARG A 102 -5.64 8.09 4.53
C ARG A 102 -6.54 8.45 3.35
N LEU A 103 -7.77 7.98 3.40
CA LEU A 103 -8.82 8.28 2.43
C LEU A 103 -9.48 9.58 2.84
N THR A 104 -9.57 10.55 1.93
CA THR A 104 -10.15 11.87 2.15
C THR A 104 -11.12 12.23 1.03
N PRO A 105 -11.99 13.22 1.18
CA PRO A 105 -12.84 13.69 0.07
C PRO A 105 -12.06 14.19 -1.15
N LYS A 106 -10.79 14.61 -0.96
CA LYS A 106 -9.92 15.11 -2.03
C LYS A 106 -9.13 14.02 -2.75
N GLY A 107 -9.06 12.80 -2.18
CA GLY A 107 -8.29 11.71 -2.73
C GLY A 107 -7.56 10.88 -1.66
N ILE A 108 -6.62 10.09 -2.11
CA ILE A 108 -5.81 9.17 -1.30
C ILE A 108 -4.48 9.84 -1.00
N ILE A 109 -4.11 9.89 0.27
CA ILE A 109 -2.82 10.37 0.73
C ILE A 109 -2.11 9.30 1.56
N PRO A 110 -0.78 9.34 1.66
CA PRO A 110 -0.05 8.46 2.54
C PRO A 110 -0.53 8.55 3.99
N GLY A 111 -0.58 7.42 4.71
CA GLY A 111 -1.02 7.39 6.10
C GLY A 111 -0.06 8.10 7.06
N SER A 112 -0.60 8.86 8.00
CA SER A 112 0.16 9.73 8.91
C SER A 112 1.27 9.02 9.69
N ASP A 113 1.04 7.78 10.15
CA ASP A 113 2.03 7.05 10.96
C ASP A 113 3.25 6.65 10.14
N LYS A 114 3.04 6.21 8.89
CA LYS A 114 4.14 5.91 7.96
C LYS A 114 4.85 7.18 7.51
N LEU A 115 4.13 8.29 7.31
CA LEU A 115 4.74 9.58 7.00
C LEU A 115 5.61 10.10 8.15
N LYS A 116 5.14 10.00 9.40
CA LYS A 116 5.94 10.30 10.58
C LYS A 116 7.21 9.46 10.62
N ALA A 117 7.08 8.15 10.35
CA ALA A 117 8.24 7.27 10.28
C ALA A 117 9.23 7.70 9.20
N VAL A 118 8.78 8.10 7.99
CA VAL A 118 9.65 8.66 6.94
C VAL A 118 10.31 9.94 7.43
N GLY A 119 9.54 10.89 7.99
CA GLY A 119 10.03 12.19 8.43
C GLY A 119 11.03 12.12 9.59
N GLN A 120 10.84 11.16 10.49
CA GLN A 120 11.67 10.98 11.69
C GLN A 120 12.85 10.01 11.46
N THR A 121 12.91 9.29 10.34
CA THR A 121 14.04 8.41 10.04
C THR A 121 15.32 9.25 9.86
N PRO A 122 16.36 9.01 10.63
CA PRO A 122 17.65 9.69 10.42
C PRO A 122 18.29 9.24 9.11
N PRO A 123 19.28 10.00 8.57
CA PRO A 123 20.01 9.57 7.38
C PRO A 123 20.61 8.17 7.57
N PRO A 124 20.31 7.22 6.67
CA PRO A 124 20.83 5.87 6.77
C PRO A 124 22.34 5.81 6.79
N ALA A 125 22.92 5.06 7.70
CA ALA A 125 24.37 4.87 7.85
C ALA A 125 24.86 3.48 7.40
N THR A 126 23.96 2.57 7.07
CA THR A 126 24.26 1.20 6.64
C THR A 126 23.41 0.78 5.44
N VAL A 127 23.89 -0.20 4.66
CA VAL A 127 23.10 -0.77 3.53
C VAL A 127 21.75 -1.32 3.99
N LYS A 128 21.68 -1.89 5.19
CA LYS A 128 20.44 -2.39 5.79
C LYS A 128 19.44 -1.25 6.01
N GLU A 129 19.88 -0.15 6.58
CA GLU A 129 19.05 1.03 6.83
C GLU A 129 18.60 1.70 5.52
N VAL A 130 19.48 1.77 4.51
CA VAL A 130 19.09 2.24 3.15
C VAL A 130 17.98 1.37 2.59
N ARG A 131 18.08 0.04 2.70
CA ARG A 131 17.01 -0.87 2.24
C ARG A 131 15.71 -0.69 3.02
N GLN A 132 15.77 -0.48 4.33
CA GLN A 132 14.61 -0.21 5.15
C GLN A 132 13.92 1.09 4.75
N PHE A 133 14.68 2.17 4.58
CA PHE A 133 14.15 3.46 4.13
C PHE A 133 13.53 3.36 2.73
N LEU A 134 14.23 2.74 1.77
CA LEU A 134 13.68 2.51 0.42
C LEU A 134 12.42 1.65 0.45
N GLY A 135 12.36 0.62 1.29
CA GLY A 135 11.18 -0.22 1.47
C GLY A 135 9.98 0.58 1.98
N LEU A 136 10.22 1.49 2.94
CA LEU A 136 9.19 2.39 3.46
C LEU A 136 8.69 3.37 2.38
N CYS A 137 9.59 4.01 1.65
CA CYS A 137 9.23 4.93 0.56
C CYS A 137 8.56 4.23 -0.62
N ASN A 138 9.00 3.02 -0.97
CA ASN A 138 8.45 2.24 -2.09
C ASN A 138 6.97 1.87 -1.90
N PHE A 139 6.49 1.80 -0.66
CA PHE A 139 5.07 1.61 -0.37
C PHE A 139 4.21 2.74 -0.97
N PHE A 140 4.75 3.95 -1.03
CA PHE A 140 4.08 5.14 -1.57
C PHE A 140 4.56 5.55 -2.96
N ARG A 141 5.22 4.66 -3.69
CA ARG A 141 5.82 4.98 -5.00
C ARG A 141 4.83 5.55 -6.02
N THR A 142 3.56 5.18 -5.93
CA THR A 142 2.48 5.67 -6.80
C THR A 142 2.09 7.12 -6.53
N HIS A 143 2.54 7.69 -5.42
CA HIS A 143 2.35 9.09 -5.04
C HIS A 143 3.57 9.97 -5.39
N VAL A 144 4.66 9.38 -5.88
CA VAL A 144 5.92 10.08 -6.16
C VAL A 144 6.22 10.04 -7.65
N LYS A 145 6.19 11.21 -8.28
CA LYS A 145 6.61 11.35 -9.68
C LYS A 145 8.06 10.92 -9.83
N SER A 146 8.35 10.11 -10.85
CA SER A 146 9.71 9.64 -11.18
C SER A 146 10.45 8.95 -10.02
N PHE A 147 9.72 8.23 -9.14
CA PHE A 147 10.27 7.56 -7.95
C PHE A 147 11.56 6.78 -8.23
N ALA A 148 11.62 6.05 -9.36
CA ALA A 148 12.79 5.25 -9.71
C ALA A 148 14.06 6.08 -9.99
N LEU A 149 13.91 7.29 -10.51
CA LEU A 149 15.01 8.23 -10.74
C LEU A 149 15.43 8.87 -9.43
N VAL A 150 14.48 9.42 -8.68
CA VAL A 150 14.74 10.05 -7.37
C VAL A 150 15.42 9.07 -6.41
N SER A 151 14.94 7.83 -6.33
CA SER A 151 15.51 6.80 -5.44
C SER A 151 16.80 6.18 -5.96
N SER A 152 17.23 6.51 -7.19
CA SER A 152 18.37 5.90 -7.87
C SER A 152 19.69 5.93 -7.11
N PRO A 153 20.14 7.08 -6.56
CA PRO A 153 21.40 7.15 -5.83
C PRO A 153 21.42 6.26 -4.59
N LEU A 154 20.28 6.20 -3.85
CA LEU A 154 20.15 5.30 -2.70
C LEU A 154 20.12 3.83 -3.12
N THR A 155 19.41 3.51 -4.21
CA THR A 155 19.35 2.14 -4.74
C THR A 155 20.71 1.62 -5.18
N ALA A 156 21.57 2.49 -5.74
CA ALA A 156 22.94 2.15 -6.11
C ALA A 156 23.76 1.66 -4.91
N LEU A 157 23.56 2.25 -3.72
CA LEU A 157 24.27 1.85 -2.50
C LEU A 157 23.91 0.44 -2.02
N THR A 158 22.77 -0.11 -2.45
CA THR A 158 22.29 -1.45 -2.04
C THR A 158 22.82 -2.59 -2.91
N ARG A 159 23.54 -2.29 -3.99
CA ARG A 159 24.11 -3.28 -4.92
C ARG A 159 25.27 -4.02 -4.27
N LYS A 160 25.52 -5.25 -4.73
CA LYS A 160 26.64 -6.08 -4.22
C LYS A 160 28.01 -5.45 -4.50
N ASP A 161 28.15 -4.82 -5.67
CA ASP A 161 29.36 -4.16 -6.18
C ASP A 161 29.54 -2.72 -5.67
N SER A 162 28.60 -2.19 -4.87
CA SER A 162 28.74 -0.85 -4.31
C SER A 162 29.96 -0.76 -3.38
N PRO A 163 30.84 0.25 -3.56
CA PRO A 163 31.98 0.49 -2.67
C PRO A 163 31.55 0.99 -1.29
N TRP A 164 30.37 1.65 -1.21
CA TRP A 164 29.84 2.13 0.06
C TRP A 164 29.17 1.00 0.82
N LYS A 165 29.56 0.76 2.06
CA LYS A 165 28.97 -0.28 2.92
C LYS A 165 28.38 0.30 4.20
N ARG A 166 28.98 1.37 4.74
CA ARG A 166 28.60 2.05 5.98
C ARG A 166 29.21 3.46 6.07
N GLY A 167 28.64 4.27 6.95
CA GLY A 167 29.09 5.64 7.20
C GLY A 167 28.13 6.69 6.62
N PRO A 168 28.50 7.95 6.58
CA PRO A 168 27.68 9.01 6.01
C PRO A 168 27.32 8.72 4.55
N LEU A 169 26.10 9.08 4.16
CA LEU A 169 25.66 8.93 2.77
C LEU A 169 26.51 9.82 1.84
N PRO A 170 26.90 9.32 0.66
CA PRO A 170 27.42 10.19 -0.40
C PRO A 170 26.45 11.33 -0.72
N LYS A 171 26.96 12.47 -1.18
CA LYS A 171 26.19 13.71 -1.40
C LYS A 171 24.91 13.48 -2.20
N GLU A 172 25.01 12.77 -3.32
CA GLU A 172 23.86 12.48 -4.20
C GLU A 172 22.81 11.59 -3.51
N ALA A 173 23.25 10.58 -2.77
CA ALA A 173 22.37 9.71 -2.01
C ALA A 173 21.71 10.46 -0.84
N TYR A 174 22.41 11.38 -0.19
CA TYR A 174 21.83 12.23 0.83
C TYR A 174 20.78 13.19 0.26
N GLN A 175 21.03 13.76 -0.91
CA GLN A 175 20.04 14.59 -1.62
C GLN A 175 18.79 13.78 -1.96
N ALA A 176 18.95 12.59 -2.54
CA ALA A 176 17.84 11.69 -2.85
C ALA A 176 17.04 11.28 -1.59
N TYR A 177 17.72 11.04 -0.47
CA TYR A 177 17.07 10.78 0.82
C TYR A 177 16.21 11.97 1.26
N ARG A 178 16.77 13.19 1.23
CA ARG A 178 16.05 14.42 1.62
C ARG A 178 14.89 14.74 0.68
N GLU A 179 15.06 14.52 -0.62
CA GLU A 179 14.02 14.74 -1.62
C GLU A 179 12.83 13.80 -1.41
N LEU A 180 13.07 12.48 -1.25
CA LEU A 180 12.01 11.51 -0.95
C LEU A 180 11.28 11.85 0.35
N GLN A 181 12.03 12.25 1.38
CA GLN A 181 11.46 12.66 2.66
C GLN A 181 10.57 13.89 2.49
N SER A 182 11.02 14.91 1.78
CA SER A 182 10.28 16.14 1.50
C SER A 182 9.00 15.86 0.70
N ILE A 183 9.09 15.09 -0.41
CA ILE A 183 7.93 14.76 -1.24
C ILE A 183 6.87 14.03 -0.43
N LEU A 184 7.26 13.00 0.33
CA LEU A 184 6.30 12.20 1.08
C LEU A 184 5.70 12.99 2.25
N CYS A 185 6.50 13.78 2.95
CA CYS A 185 6.01 14.61 4.07
C CYS A 185 5.14 15.80 3.62
N SER A 186 5.13 16.16 2.33
CA SER A 186 4.18 17.14 1.78
C SER A 186 2.76 16.59 1.57
N GLU A 187 2.50 15.35 2.00
CA GLU A 187 1.21 14.67 1.85
C GLU A 187 0.70 14.64 0.39
N PRO A 188 1.46 14.03 -0.54
CA PRO A 188 1.07 14.01 -1.95
C PRO A 188 -0.28 13.31 -2.14
N VAL A 189 -1.21 13.99 -2.80
CA VAL A 189 -2.57 13.49 -3.06
C VAL A 189 -2.64 12.87 -4.43
N VAL A 190 -3.21 11.66 -4.53
CA VAL A 190 -3.68 11.09 -5.79
C VAL A 190 -5.21 10.98 -5.74
N ALA A 191 -5.85 11.28 -6.86
CA ALA A 191 -7.29 11.30 -6.93
C ALA A 191 -7.89 9.88 -7.02
N TYR A 192 -9.16 9.75 -6.65
CA TYR A 192 -9.90 8.51 -6.91
C TYR A 192 -10.21 8.38 -8.40
N PRO A 193 -10.02 7.18 -8.99
CA PRO A 193 -10.46 6.94 -10.34
C PRO A 193 -12.00 6.95 -10.43
N ARG A 194 -12.53 7.53 -11.49
CA ARG A 194 -13.95 7.56 -11.78
C ARG A 194 -14.26 6.64 -12.98
N SER A 195 -15.22 5.75 -12.82
CA SER A 195 -15.62 4.79 -13.88
C SER A 195 -16.30 5.44 -15.07
N ASP A 196 -16.89 6.63 -14.87
CA ASP A 196 -17.59 7.43 -15.89
C ASP A 196 -16.66 8.35 -16.70
N ARG A 197 -15.33 8.26 -16.50
CA ARG A 197 -14.35 9.12 -17.17
C ARG A 197 -13.26 8.30 -17.86
N GLN A 198 -12.80 8.83 -18.98
CA GLN A 198 -11.70 8.22 -19.72
C GLN A 198 -10.36 8.43 -19.01
N TYR A 199 -9.53 7.39 -19.08
CA TYR A 199 -8.15 7.47 -18.64
C TYR A 199 -7.25 8.02 -19.74
N ALA A 200 -6.28 8.83 -19.35
CA ALA A 200 -5.15 9.22 -20.20
C ALA A 200 -3.86 8.73 -19.54
N LEU A 201 -3.02 8.06 -20.31
CA LEU A 201 -1.69 7.62 -19.89
C LEU A 201 -0.66 8.53 -20.58
N ILE A 202 0.06 9.29 -19.76
CA ILE A 202 1.17 10.13 -20.21
C ILE A 202 2.45 9.36 -19.92
N THR A 203 3.24 9.10 -20.95
CA THR A 203 4.51 8.38 -20.81
C THR A 203 5.67 9.23 -21.30
N ASP A 204 6.82 9.06 -20.65
CA ASP A 204 8.06 9.72 -20.99
C ASP A 204 9.23 8.77 -20.80
N ALA A 205 10.27 8.90 -21.63
CA ALA A 205 11.46 8.10 -21.58
C ALA A 205 12.71 8.98 -21.70
N ALA A 206 13.66 8.78 -20.79
CA ALA A 206 14.96 9.41 -20.83
C ALA A 206 16.04 8.34 -20.97
N CYS A 207 16.87 8.43 -22.01
CA CYS A 207 17.96 7.46 -22.24
C CYS A 207 19.02 7.46 -21.12
N GLY A 208 19.18 8.59 -20.44
CA GLY A 208 20.24 8.79 -19.45
C GLY A 208 21.59 9.08 -20.09
N ASP A 209 22.52 9.46 -19.25
CA ASP A 209 23.91 9.74 -19.61
C ASP A 209 24.87 8.99 -18.67
N GLU A 210 26.17 9.32 -18.70
CA GLU A 210 27.17 8.70 -17.82
C GLU A 210 26.90 8.98 -16.33
N LYS A 211 26.29 10.12 -16.00
CA LYS A 211 26.00 10.57 -14.62
C LYS A 211 24.57 10.22 -14.20
N ASN A 212 23.61 10.25 -15.13
CA ASN A 212 22.19 10.05 -14.83
C ASN A 212 21.70 8.74 -15.42
N PRO A 213 21.12 7.86 -14.60
CA PRO A 213 20.51 6.65 -15.12
C PRO A 213 19.27 7.00 -15.94
N GLY A 214 19.15 6.44 -17.13
CA GLY A 214 17.95 6.52 -17.93
C GLY A 214 16.75 5.84 -17.21
N GLY A 215 15.55 6.26 -17.58
CA GLY A 215 14.33 5.74 -16.96
C GLY A 215 13.11 5.95 -17.81
N LEU A 216 12.07 5.19 -17.48
CA LEU A 216 10.72 5.34 -17.99
C LEU A 216 9.86 5.94 -16.91
N GLY A 217 9.06 6.92 -17.27
CA GLY A 217 8.03 7.54 -16.43
C GLY A 217 6.65 7.34 -17.03
N ALA A 218 5.65 7.20 -16.18
CA ALA A 218 4.26 7.19 -16.60
C ALA A 218 3.40 7.88 -15.55
N ILE A 219 2.38 8.61 -16.00
CA ILE A 219 1.38 9.25 -15.17
C ILE A 219 0.02 8.79 -15.67
N LEU A 220 -0.73 8.09 -14.82
CA LEU A 220 -2.12 7.77 -15.09
C LEU A 220 -2.99 8.94 -14.62
N THR A 221 -3.78 9.48 -15.53
CA THR A 221 -4.64 10.64 -15.28
C THR A 221 -6.05 10.39 -15.78
N GLN A 222 -6.97 11.23 -15.31
CA GLN A 222 -8.30 11.42 -15.89
C GLN A 222 -8.54 12.92 -16.10
N ILE A 223 -9.54 13.28 -16.90
CA ILE A 223 -9.90 14.67 -17.20
C ILE A 223 -11.18 15.02 -16.46
N ASP A 224 -11.22 16.15 -15.76
CA ASP A 224 -12.42 16.66 -15.11
C ASP A 224 -13.37 17.36 -16.10
N GLU A 225 -14.50 17.86 -15.58
CA GLU A 225 -15.51 18.56 -16.40
C GLU A 225 -15.03 19.89 -16.98
N LYS A 226 -13.92 20.42 -16.41
CA LYS A 226 -13.28 21.67 -16.87
C LYS A 226 -12.14 21.41 -17.86
N GLY A 227 -11.90 20.15 -18.24
CA GLY A 227 -10.80 19.77 -19.11
C GLY A 227 -9.44 19.69 -18.40
N GLN A 228 -9.39 19.70 -17.07
CA GLN A 228 -8.15 19.66 -16.31
C GLN A 228 -7.77 18.22 -15.98
N PHE A 229 -6.48 17.89 -16.18
CA PHE A 229 -5.94 16.59 -15.78
C PHE A 229 -5.76 16.51 -14.27
N TYR A 230 -6.18 15.39 -13.69
CA TYR A 230 -5.88 15.05 -12.31
C TYR A 230 -5.22 13.67 -12.24
N VAL A 231 -4.27 13.54 -11.30
CA VAL A 231 -3.41 12.37 -11.22
C VAL A 231 -4.07 11.27 -10.41
N ILE A 232 -4.10 10.06 -10.98
CA ILE A 232 -4.56 8.83 -10.32
C ILE A 232 -3.37 8.04 -9.76
N ALA A 233 -2.27 7.96 -10.53
CA ALA A 233 -1.07 7.26 -10.07
C ALA A 233 0.16 7.66 -10.88
N TYR A 234 1.32 7.56 -10.25
CA TYR A 234 2.62 7.62 -10.91
C TYR A 234 3.22 6.22 -11.03
N ALA A 235 3.92 5.98 -12.12
CA ALA A 235 4.75 4.80 -12.29
C ALA A 235 6.12 5.21 -12.86
N SER A 236 7.18 4.52 -12.45
CA SER A 236 8.50 4.74 -13.02
C SER A 236 9.38 3.50 -12.83
N ARG A 237 10.31 3.30 -13.77
CA ARG A 237 11.39 2.32 -13.62
C ARG A 237 12.66 2.79 -14.32
N LYS A 238 13.80 2.29 -13.88
CA LYS A 238 15.07 2.50 -14.58
C LYS A 238 15.13 1.66 -15.85
N LEU A 239 15.87 2.16 -16.84
CA LEU A 239 16.24 1.36 -17.99
C LEU A 239 17.17 0.22 -17.58
N ALA A 240 16.95 -0.95 -18.16
CA ALA A 240 17.92 -2.05 -18.11
C ALA A 240 19.14 -1.72 -18.99
N LYS A 241 20.26 -2.42 -18.79
CA LYS A 241 21.48 -2.16 -19.56
C LYS A 241 21.28 -2.19 -21.08
N HIS A 242 20.50 -3.16 -21.55
CA HIS A 242 20.23 -3.34 -22.99
C HIS A 242 19.27 -2.29 -23.54
N GLU A 243 18.34 -1.78 -22.71
CA GLU A 243 17.36 -0.75 -23.13
C GLU A 243 17.99 0.63 -23.36
N LYS A 244 19.18 0.89 -22.79
CA LYS A 244 19.90 2.14 -23.03
C LYS A 244 20.34 2.35 -24.50
N ASN A 245 20.37 1.25 -25.26
CA ASN A 245 20.77 1.25 -26.67
C ASN A 245 19.58 1.23 -27.62
N TYR A 246 18.35 1.33 -27.11
CA TYR A 246 17.16 1.45 -27.95
C TYR A 246 17.02 2.89 -28.45
N THR A 247 16.91 3.05 -29.73
CA THR A 247 16.64 4.31 -30.44
C THR A 247 15.14 4.56 -30.52
#